data_ca7767a11e820745e4ecc55b8ec22573
#
_entry.id   ca7767a11e820745e4ecc55b8ec22573
#
_cell.length_a   1.000
_cell.length_b   1.000
_cell.length_c   1.000
_cell.angle_alpha   90.00
_cell.angle_beta   90.00
_cell.angle_gamma   90.00
#
_symmetry.space_group_name_H-M   'P 1'
#
loop_
_entity.id
_entity.type
_entity.pdbx_description
1 polymer ?
#
loop_
_entity_poly.entity_id
_entity_poly.type
_entity_poly.pdbx_seq_one_letter_code
_entity_poly.pdbx_strand_id
1 'polypeptide(L)'
;VTPDMPGFEVVEKRMDKMGVRGTATAKLAFHNMYVPKENILGQLGKGLKIALTVLDFGRTTFGASCTGAAKYCCERTRQHV
;
A
#
# COMPACT_ATOMS: atom_id res chain seq x y z
N VAL A 1 8.18 -0.31 -12.33
CA VAL A 1 8.85 0.99 -12.58
C VAL A 1 9.70 1.36 -11.38
N THR A 2 10.76 2.11 -11.59
CA THR A 2 11.69 2.57 -10.57
C THR A 2 11.90 4.09 -10.70
N PRO A 3 12.28 4.78 -9.60
CA PRO A 3 12.42 6.24 -9.61
C PRO A 3 13.50 6.79 -10.56
N ASP A 4 14.46 5.97 -10.94
CA ASP A 4 15.53 6.33 -11.87
C ASP A 4 15.13 6.29 -13.34
N MET A 5 13.96 5.72 -13.66
CA MET A 5 13.46 5.67 -15.03
C MET A 5 13.06 7.07 -15.53
N PRO A 6 13.42 7.44 -16.79
CA PRO A 6 13.00 8.71 -17.37
C PRO A 6 11.46 8.83 -17.41
N GLY A 7 10.94 9.99 -17.05
CA GLY A 7 9.51 10.27 -17.02
C GLY A 7 8.81 9.95 -15.69
N PHE A 8 9.52 9.45 -14.71
CA PHE A 8 9.01 9.25 -13.35
C PHE A 8 9.04 10.57 -12.56
N GLU A 9 7.91 10.93 -11.98
CA GLU A 9 7.81 12.13 -11.14
C GLU A 9 7.04 11.82 -9.85
N VAL A 10 7.58 12.28 -8.73
CA VAL A 10 6.86 12.30 -7.45
C VAL A 10 6.20 13.66 -7.32
N VAL A 11 4.90 13.74 -7.58
CA VAL A 11 4.12 14.98 -7.54
C VAL A 11 3.95 15.47 -6.10
N GLU A 12 3.64 14.55 -5.19
CA GLU A 12 3.47 14.83 -3.77
C GLU A 12 4.18 13.74 -2.99
N LYS A 13 5.20 14.13 -2.23
CA LYS A 13 6.05 13.17 -1.50
C LYS A 13 5.33 12.54 -0.31
N ARG A 14 4.41 13.26 0.29
CA ARG A 14 3.73 12.83 1.50
C ARG A 14 2.32 13.40 1.55
N MET A 15 1.34 12.55 1.26
CA MET A 15 -0.06 12.92 1.35
C MET A 15 -0.48 13.06 2.82
N ASP A 16 -1.33 14.04 3.11
CA ASP A 16 -1.97 14.14 4.42
C ASP A 16 -3.05 13.06 4.54
N LYS A 17 -3.05 12.31 5.63
CA LYS A 17 -3.93 11.17 5.83
C LYS A 17 -4.60 11.19 7.20
N MET A 18 -5.78 10.60 7.28
CA MET A 18 -6.45 10.32 8.54
C MET A 18 -5.91 8.99 9.10
N GLY A 19 -4.85 9.08 9.90
CA GLY A 19 -4.16 7.92 10.47
C GLY A 19 -3.03 7.39 9.59
N VAL A 20 -2.25 6.49 10.16
CA VAL A 20 -1.03 5.92 9.56
C VAL A 20 -0.09 7.01 9.03
N ARG A 21 0.01 8.12 9.76
CA ARG A 21 0.77 9.32 9.35
C ARG A 21 2.28 9.14 9.43
N GLY A 22 2.73 8.07 10.10
CA GLY A 22 4.15 7.70 10.16
C GLY A 22 4.70 7.18 8.83
N THR A 23 3.84 6.70 7.94
CA THR A 23 4.23 6.25 6.60
C THR A 23 3.95 7.32 5.56
N ALA A 24 4.86 7.48 4.60
CA ALA A 24 4.70 8.42 3.50
C ALA A 24 3.94 7.74 2.34
N THR A 25 2.75 8.23 2.05
CA THR A 25 2.00 7.87 0.85
C THR A 25 2.18 8.98 -0.17
N ALA A 26 2.66 8.65 -1.36
CA ALA A 26 3.04 9.61 -2.38
C ALA A 26 2.06 9.59 -3.56
N LYS A 27 1.99 10.71 -4.26
CA LYS A 27 1.34 10.82 -5.55
C LYS A 27 2.41 10.81 -6.65
N LEU A 28 2.26 9.91 -7.60
CA LEU A 28 3.22 9.72 -8.68
C LEU A 28 2.60 10.16 -10.02
N ALA A 29 3.43 10.65 -10.92
CA ALA A 29 3.07 10.90 -12.30
C ALA A 29 4.09 10.23 -13.23
N PHE A 30 3.61 9.79 -14.39
CA PHE A 30 4.41 9.14 -15.41
C PHE A 30 4.24 9.90 -16.72
N HIS A 31 5.34 10.43 -17.25
CA HIS A 31 5.34 11.26 -18.44
C HIS A 31 6.05 10.53 -19.59
N ASN A 32 5.29 9.93 -20.50
CA ASN A 32 5.83 9.17 -21.64
C ASN A 32 6.95 8.20 -21.25
N MET A 33 6.78 7.55 -20.08
CA MET A 33 7.78 6.64 -19.53
C MET A 33 7.79 5.34 -20.33
N TYR A 34 8.96 4.95 -20.82
CA TYR A 34 9.17 3.62 -21.39
C TYR A 34 9.39 2.60 -20.30
N VAL A 35 8.58 1.54 -20.31
CA VAL A 35 8.72 0.41 -19.38
C VAL A 35 9.12 -0.81 -20.18
N PRO A 36 10.31 -1.38 -19.96
CA PRO A 36 10.75 -2.59 -20.65
C PRO A 36 9.77 -3.76 -20.46
N LYS A 37 9.65 -4.60 -21.48
CA LYS A 37 8.76 -5.77 -21.45
C LYS A 37 9.09 -6.72 -20.28
N GLU A 38 10.36 -6.83 -19.93
CA GLU A 38 10.86 -7.65 -18.84
C GLU A 38 10.34 -7.21 -17.46
N ASN A 39 9.90 -5.95 -17.35
CA ASN A 39 9.36 -5.39 -16.11
C ASN A 39 7.85 -5.64 -15.95
N ILE A 40 7.22 -6.34 -16.87
CA ILE A 40 5.81 -6.70 -16.75
C ILE A 40 5.66 -7.81 -15.71
N LEU A 41 4.88 -7.54 -14.68
CA LEU A 41 4.56 -8.53 -13.65
C LEU A 41 3.34 -9.35 -14.09
N GLY A 42 3.55 -10.64 -14.31
CA GLY A 42 2.49 -11.54 -14.75
C GLY A 42 2.19 -11.42 -16.24
N GLN A 43 0.93 -11.53 -16.61
CA GLN A 43 0.47 -11.49 -18.00
C GLN A 43 -0.04 -10.10 -18.38
N LEU A 44 0.21 -9.72 -19.63
CA LEU A 44 -0.30 -8.47 -20.19
C LEU A 44 -1.83 -8.41 -20.07
N GLY A 45 -2.37 -7.30 -19.60
CA GLY A 45 -3.81 -7.12 -19.39
C GLY A 45 -4.37 -7.76 -18.12
N LYS A 46 -3.56 -8.43 -17.30
CA LYS A 46 -3.97 -9.11 -16.06
C LYS A 46 -3.54 -8.39 -14.78
N GLY A 47 -3.02 -7.16 -14.88
CA GLY A 47 -2.51 -6.39 -13.74
C GLY A 47 -3.55 -6.13 -12.65
N LEU A 48 -4.79 -5.85 -13.02
CA LEU A 48 -5.87 -5.64 -12.04
C LEU A 48 -6.11 -6.88 -11.17
N LYS A 49 -6.08 -8.08 -11.77
CA LYS A 49 -6.23 -9.33 -11.02
C LYS A 49 -5.12 -9.50 -9.97
N ILE A 50 -3.88 -9.19 -10.33
CA ILE A 50 -2.74 -9.24 -9.42
C ILE A 50 -2.92 -8.24 -8.29
N ALA A 51 -3.29 -7.00 -8.61
CA ALA A 51 -3.52 -5.96 -7.62
C ALA A 51 -4.62 -6.35 -6.61
N LEU A 52 -5.74 -6.89 -7.08
CA LEU A 52 -6.82 -7.34 -6.21
C LEU A 52 -6.39 -8.51 -5.31
N THR A 53 -5.60 -9.44 -5.84
CA THR A 53 -5.07 -10.56 -5.05
C THR A 53 -4.18 -10.07 -3.90
N VAL A 54 -3.30 -9.10 -4.16
CA VAL A 54 -2.46 -8.47 -3.12
C VAL A 54 -3.33 -7.79 -2.06
N LEU A 55 -4.39 -7.10 -2.48
CA LEU A 55 -5.31 -6.45 -1.54
C LEU A 55 -6.05 -7.46 -0.66
N ASP A 56 -6.40 -8.63 -1.16
CA ASP A 56 -7.06 -9.68 -0.37
C ASP A 56 -6.16 -10.20 0.75
N PHE A 57 -4.88 -10.42 0.47
CA PHE A 57 -3.90 -10.75 1.49
C PHE A 57 -3.75 -9.61 2.52
N GLY A 58 -3.67 -8.38 2.08
CA GLY A 58 -3.59 -7.20 2.94
C GLY A 58 -4.80 -7.06 3.85
N ARG A 59 -6.01 -7.28 3.33
CA ARG A 59 -7.26 -7.24 4.11
C ARG A 59 -7.30 -8.32 5.17
N THR A 60 -6.86 -9.53 4.85
CA THR A 60 -6.81 -10.66 5.79
C THR A 60 -5.85 -10.36 6.95
N THR A 61 -4.65 -9.88 6.66
CA THR A 61 -3.66 -9.53 7.70
C THR A 61 -4.11 -8.33 8.52
N PHE A 62 -4.78 -7.36 7.89
CA PHE A 62 -5.32 -6.19 8.58
C PHE A 62 -6.44 -6.59 9.55
N GLY A 63 -7.30 -7.53 9.17
CA GLY A 63 -8.32 -8.09 10.06
C GLY A 63 -7.71 -8.73 11.31
N ALA A 64 -6.63 -9.50 11.15
CA ALA A 64 -5.89 -10.07 12.27
C ALA A 64 -5.29 -8.98 13.17
N SER A 65 -4.73 -7.92 12.59
CA SER A 65 -4.19 -6.78 13.34
C SER A 65 -5.26 -6.06 14.15
N CYS A 66 -6.45 -5.85 13.58
CA CYS A 66 -7.58 -5.26 14.29
C CYS A 66 -8.04 -6.12 15.47
N THR A 67 -8.08 -7.45 15.29
CA THR A 67 -8.42 -8.39 16.36
C THR A 67 -7.40 -8.31 17.51
N GLY A 68 -6.10 -8.26 17.17
CA GLY A 68 -5.03 -8.09 18.18
C GLY A 68 -5.16 -6.78 18.94
N ALA A 69 -5.43 -5.68 18.25
CA ALA A 69 -5.64 -4.37 18.86
C ALA A 69 -6.86 -4.37 19.81
N ALA A 70 -7.96 -4.99 19.39
CA ALA A 70 -9.15 -5.11 20.22
C ALA A 70 -8.87 -5.91 21.52
N LYS A 71 -8.17 -7.05 21.41
CA LYS A 71 -7.75 -7.84 22.58
C LYS A 71 -6.88 -7.03 23.53
N TYR A 72 -5.93 -6.29 23.00
CA TYR A 72 -5.08 -5.42 23.81
C TYR A 72 -5.89 -4.35 24.56
N CYS A 73 -6.81 -3.70 23.88
CA CYS A 73 -7.68 -2.70 24.48
C CYS A 73 -8.55 -3.30 25.60
N CYS A 74 -9.15 -4.47 25.36
CA CYS A 74 -9.92 -5.17 26.38
C CYS A 74 -9.10 -5.50 27.62
N GLU A 75 -7.89 -6.01 27.42
CA GLU A 75 -7.00 -6.36 28.54
C GLU A 75 -6.59 -5.13 29.35
N ARG A 76 -6.23 -4.03 28.66
CA ARG A 76 -5.87 -2.77 29.33
C ARG A 76 -7.06 -2.19 30.10
N THR A 77 -8.26 -2.24 29.53
CA THR A 77 -9.48 -1.80 30.21
C THR A 77 -9.75 -2.62 31.46
N ARG A 78 -9.67 -3.94 31.36
CA ARG A 78 -9.85 -4.85 32.50
C ARG A 78 -8.87 -4.55 33.64
N GLN A 79 -7.62 -4.25 33.33
CA GLN A 79 -6.61 -3.89 34.33
C GLN A 79 -6.88 -2.53 34.99
N HIS A 80 -7.53 -1.61 34.29
CA HIS A 80 -7.81 -0.26 34.78
C HIS A 80 -9.05 -0.22 35.69
N VAL A 81 -10.02 -1.08 35.42
CA VAL A 81 -11.24 -1.21 36.22
C VAL A 81 -11.02 -2.11 37.43
#